data_29c827e194830368946aec8290e8584c
#
_entry.id   29c827e194830368946aec8290e8584c
#
_cell.length_a   1.000
_cell.length_b   1.000
_cell.length_c   1.000
_cell.angle_alpha   90.00
_cell.angle_beta   90.00
_cell.angle_gamma   90.00
#
_symmetry.space_group_name_H-M   'P 1'
#
loop_
_entity.id
_entity.type
_entity.pdbx_description
1 polymer ?
#
loop_
_entity_poly.entity_id
_entity_poly.type
_entity_poly.pdbx_seq_one_letter_code
_entity_poly.pdbx_strand_id
1 'polypeptide(L)'
;KAELIQLNELAYTDIFIILKKICIKEGVQFNEMDLKMLARFVGGDCRAAINDLQSLVQGSRKLERKDLDDLSERNQTESMLQALVKVFKISDPKIALRAFDNVQESFDQIFLWVDHNMPKEYTKPEELVAAYDCISKADVYKGRIRRWQHWRFLVYINQLLTAGVAVAKVEKKRKFVQYEPTKRLLKIWMANQKYAKRKAIAEKIAEVTHSSTKYTLQHTLPYMQ
;
A
#
# COMPACT_ATOMS: atom_id res chain seq x y z
N LYS A 1 -17.00 23.08 26.29
CA LYS A 1 -15.58 22.69 26.26
C LYS A 1 -15.55 21.24 25.84
N ALA A 2 -14.85 20.90 24.74
CA ALA A 2 -14.63 19.53 24.35
C ALA A 2 -13.30 19.07 24.97
N GLU A 3 -13.29 17.88 25.56
CA GLU A 3 -12.09 17.24 26.09
C GLU A 3 -11.60 16.23 25.06
N LEU A 4 -10.34 16.34 24.66
CA LEU A 4 -9.72 15.46 23.70
C LEU A 4 -9.05 14.30 24.45
N ILE A 5 -9.61 13.10 24.32
CA ILE A 5 -9.02 11.87 24.88
C ILE A 5 -8.33 11.13 23.75
N GLN A 6 -7.01 11.01 23.83
CA GLN A 6 -6.23 10.23 22.87
C GLN A 6 -6.13 8.79 23.34
N LEU A 7 -6.67 7.86 22.54
CA LEU A 7 -6.51 6.42 22.75
C LEU A 7 -5.31 5.94 21.94
N ASN A 8 -4.31 5.42 22.63
CA ASN A 8 -3.12 4.81 22.02
C ASN A 8 -3.33 3.29 21.81
N GLU A 9 -2.54 2.70 20.92
CA GLU A 9 -2.47 1.25 20.76
C GLU A 9 -2.06 0.58 22.08
N LEU A 10 -2.63 -0.60 22.35
CA LEU A 10 -2.31 -1.37 23.56
C LEU A 10 -0.89 -1.94 23.45
N ALA A 11 -0.16 -1.89 24.56
CA ALA A 11 1.12 -2.56 24.64
C ALA A 11 0.94 -4.09 24.58
N TYR A 12 1.89 -4.81 23.96
CA TYR A 12 1.84 -6.28 23.90
C TYR A 12 1.76 -6.94 25.27
N THR A 13 2.27 -6.28 26.33
CA THR A 13 2.20 -6.72 27.72
C THR A 13 0.78 -6.75 28.24
N ASP A 14 -0.03 -5.74 27.89
CA ASP A 14 -1.43 -5.63 28.33
C ASP A 14 -2.28 -6.68 27.61
N ILE A 15 -2.05 -6.85 26.30
CA ILE A 15 -2.70 -7.91 25.51
C ILE A 15 -2.35 -9.28 26.08
N PHE A 16 -1.09 -9.55 26.39
CA PHE A 16 -0.67 -10.81 27.03
C PHE A 16 -1.40 -11.08 28.35
N ILE A 17 -1.55 -10.07 29.22
CA ILE A 17 -2.30 -10.21 30.49
C ILE A 17 -3.76 -10.57 30.23
N ILE A 18 -4.39 -9.94 29.23
CA ILE A 18 -5.78 -10.23 28.86
C ILE A 18 -5.91 -11.67 28.35
N LEU A 19 -5.06 -12.06 27.40
CA LEU A 19 -5.08 -13.41 26.84
C LEU A 19 -4.83 -14.48 27.90
N LYS A 20 -3.88 -14.25 28.82
CA LYS A 20 -3.60 -15.15 29.95
C LYS A 20 -4.82 -15.33 30.86
N LYS A 21 -5.54 -14.24 31.18
CA LYS A 21 -6.78 -14.30 31.95
C LYS A 21 -7.86 -15.13 31.24
N ILE A 22 -7.99 -14.98 29.93
CA ILE A 22 -8.96 -15.74 29.13
C ILE A 22 -8.59 -17.21 29.13
N CYS A 23 -7.32 -17.59 28.85
CA CYS A 23 -6.86 -18.97 28.85
C CYS A 23 -7.12 -19.68 30.19
N ILE A 24 -6.87 -18.99 31.31
CA ILE A 24 -7.12 -19.53 32.64
C ILE A 24 -8.62 -19.76 32.89
N LYS A 25 -9.48 -18.82 32.47
CA LYS A 25 -10.94 -18.95 32.64
C LYS A 25 -11.53 -20.05 31.78
N GLU A 26 -11.06 -20.21 30.56
CA GLU A 26 -11.55 -21.20 29.60
C GLU A 26 -10.86 -22.58 29.73
N GLY A 27 -9.91 -22.73 30.67
CA GLY A 27 -9.21 -23.99 30.91
C GLY A 27 -8.31 -24.43 29.75
N VAL A 28 -7.76 -23.47 29.01
CA VAL A 28 -6.87 -23.69 27.86
C VAL A 28 -5.46 -23.95 28.36
N GLN A 29 -4.82 -25.02 27.86
CA GLN A 29 -3.40 -25.27 28.09
C GLN A 29 -2.55 -24.38 27.18
N PHE A 30 -1.65 -23.61 27.75
CA PHE A 30 -0.77 -22.70 27.01
C PHE A 30 0.63 -22.64 27.58
N ASN A 31 1.59 -22.32 26.74
CA ASN A 31 2.93 -21.91 27.13
C ASN A 31 3.01 -20.38 27.16
N GLU A 32 3.60 -19.78 28.20
CA GLU A 32 3.71 -18.31 28.29
C GLU A 32 4.50 -17.68 27.14
N MET A 33 5.49 -18.39 26.57
CA MET A 33 6.24 -17.91 25.42
C MET A 33 5.37 -17.79 24.16
N ASP A 34 4.54 -18.81 23.92
CA ASP A 34 3.67 -18.85 22.75
C ASP A 34 2.57 -17.79 22.85
N LEU A 35 2.02 -17.58 24.05
CA LEU A 35 1.03 -16.54 24.29
C LEU A 35 1.62 -15.11 24.16
N LYS A 36 2.87 -14.89 24.57
CA LYS A 36 3.59 -13.63 24.33
C LYS A 36 3.87 -13.40 22.85
N MET A 37 4.15 -14.46 22.13
CA MET A 37 4.37 -14.41 20.68
C MET A 37 3.09 -13.99 19.96
N LEU A 38 1.93 -14.60 20.29
CA LEU A 38 0.63 -14.19 19.79
C LEU A 38 0.34 -12.72 20.07
N ALA A 39 0.57 -12.24 21.30
CA ALA A 39 0.36 -10.85 21.68
C ALA A 39 1.23 -9.85 20.89
N ARG A 40 2.43 -10.25 20.47
CA ARG A 40 3.31 -9.44 19.61
C ARG A 40 2.87 -9.41 18.14
N PHE A 41 2.36 -10.53 17.61
CA PHE A 41 1.93 -10.62 16.21
C PHE A 41 0.76 -9.71 15.88
N VAL A 42 -0.09 -9.44 16.85
CA VAL A 42 -1.32 -8.69 16.65
C VAL A 42 -1.13 -7.15 16.61
N GLY A 43 0.07 -6.66 16.95
CA GLY A 43 0.42 -5.25 16.79
C GLY A 43 -0.47 -4.24 17.51
N GLY A 44 -1.03 -4.57 18.70
CA GLY A 44 -1.84 -3.62 19.48
C GLY A 44 -3.35 -3.83 19.39
N ASP A 45 -3.87 -4.67 18.48
CA ASP A 45 -5.31 -4.98 18.34
C ASP A 45 -5.73 -6.14 19.25
N CYS A 46 -6.31 -5.81 20.41
CA CYS A 46 -6.79 -6.78 21.40
C CYS A 46 -7.93 -7.67 20.85
N ARG A 47 -8.78 -7.16 19.96
CA ARG A 47 -9.90 -7.93 19.38
C ARG A 47 -9.36 -9.00 18.44
N ALA A 48 -8.41 -8.65 17.58
CA ALA A 48 -7.73 -9.59 16.70
C ALA A 48 -7.04 -10.68 17.54
N ALA A 49 -6.33 -10.32 18.62
CA ALA A 49 -5.67 -11.26 19.51
C ALA A 49 -6.61 -12.30 20.12
N ILE A 50 -7.79 -11.87 20.55
CA ILE A 50 -8.81 -12.76 21.14
C ILE A 50 -9.40 -13.69 20.09
N ASN A 51 -9.70 -13.17 18.89
CA ASN A 51 -10.24 -13.96 17.78
C ASN A 51 -9.23 -15.00 17.29
N ASP A 52 -7.96 -14.63 17.18
CA ASP A 52 -6.89 -15.54 16.78
C ASP A 52 -6.70 -16.63 17.83
N LEU A 53 -6.64 -16.27 19.13
CA LEU A 53 -6.60 -17.23 20.21
C LEU A 53 -7.78 -18.20 20.14
N GLN A 54 -8.99 -17.70 19.96
CA GLN A 54 -10.19 -18.52 19.86
C GLN A 54 -10.10 -19.50 18.69
N SER A 55 -9.68 -19.03 17.52
CA SER A 55 -9.52 -19.88 16.33
C SER A 55 -8.53 -21.01 16.53
N LEU A 56 -7.39 -20.73 17.19
CA LEU A 56 -6.35 -21.72 17.44
C LEU A 56 -6.75 -22.78 18.46
N VAL A 57 -7.53 -22.39 19.45
CA VAL A 57 -7.87 -23.23 20.60
C VAL A 57 -9.20 -23.97 20.41
N GLN A 58 -10.04 -23.57 19.48
CA GLN A 58 -11.39 -24.10 19.29
C GLN A 58 -11.45 -25.62 19.03
N GLY A 59 -10.39 -26.21 18.46
CA GLY A 59 -10.31 -27.64 18.17
C GLY A 59 -9.62 -28.47 19.26
N SER A 60 -8.54 -27.97 19.87
CA SER A 60 -7.64 -28.76 20.71
C SER A 60 -7.62 -28.37 22.19
N ARG A 61 -8.20 -27.22 22.57
CA ARG A 61 -8.07 -26.59 23.89
C ARG A 61 -6.63 -26.43 24.37
N LYS A 62 -5.67 -26.45 23.42
CA LYS A 62 -4.25 -26.29 23.66
C LYS A 62 -3.67 -25.36 22.61
N LEU A 63 -2.85 -24.41 23.04
CA LEU A 63 -2.11 -23.54 22.14
C LEU A 63 -0.76 -24.19 21.84
N GLU A 64 -0.53 -24.56 20.57
CA GLU A 64 0.73 -25.12 20.12
C GLU A 64 1.51 -24.11 19.27
N ARG A 65 2.82 -24.19 19.30
CA ARG A 65 3.70 -23.30 18.56
C ARG A 65 3.51 -23.39 17.04
N LYS A 66 3.16 -24.58 16.53
CA LYS A 66 2.88 -24.80 15.09
C LYS A 66 1.71 -23.98 14.60
N ASP A 67 0.67 -23.84 15.41
CA ASP A 67 -0.53 -23.08 15.07
C ASP A 67 -0.22 -21.57 14.97
N LEU A 68 0.78 -21.09 15.74
CA LEU A 68 1.27 -19.71 15.67
C LEU A 68 2.10 -19.43 14.42
N ASP A 69 2.87 -20.40 13.95
CA ASP A 69 3.66 -20.28 12.72
C ASP A 69 2.74 -20.11 11.50
N ASP A 70 1.63 -20.85 11.47
CA ASP A 70 0.59 -20.72 10.42
C ASP A 70 -0.12 -19.36 10.45
N LEU A 71 -0.33 -18.77 11.65
CA LEU A 71 -0.86 -17.41 11.80
C LEU A 71 0.14 -16.33 11.37
N SER A 72 1.42 -16.54 11.64
CA SER A 72 2.46 -15.58 11.28
C SER A 72 2.60 -15.45 9.77
N GLU A 73 2.36 -16.51 9.00
CA GLU A 73 2.33 -16.45 7.54
C GLU A 73 1.12 -15.66 7.01
N ARG A 74 -0.02 -15.68 7.70
CA ARG A 74 -1.23 -14.94 7.30
C ARG A 74 -1.20 -13.45 7.61
N ASN A 75 -0.53 -13.07 8.70
CA ASN A 75 -0.53 -11.69 9.21
C ASN A 75 0.75 -10.91 8.94
N GLN A 76 1.69 -11.44 8.15
CA GLN A 76 2.86 -10.69 7.76
C GLN A 76 2.47 -9.55 6.81
N THR A 77 2.41 -8.35 7.36
CA THR A 77 2.37 -7.13 6.55
C THR A 77 3.65 -7.06 5.76
N GLU A 78 3.58 -7.38 4.48
CA GLU A 78 4.74 -7.28 3.60
C GLU A 78 5.05 -5.81 3.34
N SER A 79 6.33 -5.46 3.44
CA SER A 79 6.76 -4.14 3.02
C SER A 79 6.60 -3.99 1.51
N MET A 80 6.27 -2.79 1.04
CA MET A 80 6.19 -2.48 -0.40
C MET A 80 7.48 -2.90 -1.14
N LEU A 81 8.64 -2.82 -0.49
CA LEU A 81 9.93 -3.23 -1.07
C LEU A 81 9.98 -4.73 -1.37
N GLN A 82 9.49 -5.58 -0.45
CA GLN A 82 9.41 -7.03 -0.65
C GLN A 82 8.44 -7.39 -1.76
N ALA A 83 7.30 -6.73 -1.82
CA ALA A 83 6.31 -6.91 -2.88
C ALA A 83 6.89 -6.55 -4.27
N LEU A 84 7.61 -5.43 -4.39
CA LEU A 84 8.28 -5.05 -5.63
C LEU A 84 9.36 -6.06 -6.06
N VAL A 85 10.11 -6.63 -5.10
CA VAL A 85 11.05 -7.72 -5.40
C VAL A 85 10.31 -8.92 -6.00
N LYS A 86 9.15 -9.29 -5.48
CA LYS A 86 8.32 -10.38 -6.05
C LYS A 86 7.89 -10.07 -7.47
N VAL A 87 7.43 -8.85 -7.76
CA VAL A 87 7.00 -8.45 -9.10
C VAL A 87 8.18 -8.37 -10.08
N PHE A 88 9.30 -7.76 -9.68
CA PHE A 88 10.39 -7.49 -10.61
C PHE A 88 11.45 -8.59 -10.72
N LYS A 89 11.62 -9.43 -9.70
CA LYS A 89 12.68 -10.45 -9.66
C LYS A 89 12.18 -11.89 -9.83
N ILE A 90 10.90 -12.17 -9.58
CA ILE A 90 10.35 -13.53 -9.71
C ILE A 90 9.76 -13.75 -11.10
N SER A 91 10.00 -14.94 -11.71
CA SER A 91 9.47 -15.30 -13.04
C SER A 91 8.12 -15.96 -12.98
N ASP A 92 7.74 -16.47 -11.82
CA ASP A 92 6.48 -17.18 -11.67
C ASP A 92 5.32 -16.19 -11.58
N PRO A 93 4.41 -16.17 -12.57
CA PRO A 93 3.26 -15.28 -12.56
C PRO A 93 2.34 -15.50 -11.36
N LYS A 94 2.26 -16.74 -10.84
CA LYS A 94 1.41 -17.07 -9.68
C LYS A 94 1.90 -16.41 -8.40
N ILE A 95 3.22 -16.36 -8.21
CA ILE A 95 3.82 -15.69 -7.06
C ILE A 95 3.69 -14.17 -7.22
N ALA A 96 3.92 -13.66 -8.42
CA ALA A 96 3.78 -12.24 -8.72
C ALA A 96 2.34 -11.74 -8.48
N LEU A 97 1.30 -12.52 -8.84
CA LEU A 97 -0.10 -12.16 -8.64
C LEU A 97 -0.45 -11.83 -7.18
N ARG A 98 0.19 -12.53 -6.24
CA ARG A 98 -0.04 -12.34 -4.79
C ARG A 98 0.91 -11.35 -4.14
N ALA A 99 1.73 -10.65 -4.93
CA ALA A 99 2.78 -9.77 -4.40
C ALA A 99 2.24 -8.62 -3.53
N PHE A 100 1.04 -8.12 -3.83
CA PHE A 100 0.45 -6.99 -3.11
C PHE A 100 -0.68 -7.37 -2.14
N ASP A 101 -0.99 -8.68 -1.97
CA ASP A 101 -2.12 -9.11 -1.13
C ASP A 101 -1.95 -8.69 0.35
N ASN A 102 -0.72 -8.68 0.85
CA ASN A 102 -0.39 -8.35 2.23
C ASN A 102 0.19 -6.93 2.42
N VAL A 103 0.10 -6.08 1.39
CA VAL A 103 0.61 -4.71 1.43
C VAL A 103 -0.50 -3.75 1.85
N GLN A 104 -0.25 -2.92 2.88
CA GLN A 104 -1.23 -1.96 3.40
C GLN A 104 -1.35 -0.66 2.59
N GLU A 105 -0.66 -0.57 1.47
CA GLU A 105 -0.68 0.62 0.62
C GLU A 105 -1.90 0.67 -0.29
N SER A 106 -2.36 1.88 -0.60
CA SER A 106 -3.45 2.05 -1.56
C SER A 106 -3.02 1.70 -2.98
N PHE A 107 -3.97 1.30 -3.86
CA PHE A 107 -3.67 1.04 -5.27
C PHE A 107 -3.01 2.22 -5.97
N ASP A 108 -3.34 3.46 -5.60
CA ASP A 108 -2.71 4.67 -6.14
C ASP A 108 -1.22 4.73 -5.78
N GLN A 109 -0.88 4.37 -4.57
CA GLN A 109 0.52 4.27 -4.12
C GLN A 109 1.25 3.13 -4.84
N ILE A 110 0.62 1.96 -4.97
CA ILE A 110 1.21 0.81 -5.68
C ILE A 110 1.56 1.20 -7.13
N PHE A 111 0.64 1.87 -7.86
CA PHE A 111 0.91 2.38 -9.20
C PHE A 111 2.16 3.28 -9.24
N LEU A 112 2.24 4.24 -8.32
CA LEU A 112 3.36 5.17 -8.25
C LEU A 112 4.69 4.47 -7.95
N TRP A 113 4.68 3.45 -7.09
CA TRP A 113 5.86 2.67 -6.76
C TRP A 113 6.32 1.82 -7.95
N VAL A 114 5.39 1.15 -8.66
CA VAL A 114 5.71 0.34 -9.83
C VAL A 114 6.23 1.23 -10.96
N ASP A 115 5.53 2.32 -11.31
CA ASP A 115 5.93 3.27 -12.36
C ASP A 115 7.32 3.85 -12.12
N HIS A 116 7.60 4.30 -10.87
CA HIS A 116 8.88 4.93 -10.53
C HIS A 116 10.07 3.96 -10.60
N ASN A 117 9.89 2.71 -10.19
CA ASN A 117 10.99 1.76 -10.07
C ASN A 117 11.17 0.87 -11.31
N MET A 118 10.16 0.77 -12.18
CA MET A 118 10.21 -0.05 -13.38
C MET A 118 11.37 0.31 -14.32
N PRO A 119 11.68 1.59 -14.64
CA PRO A 119 12.80 1.93 -15.52
C PRO A 119 14.17 1.56 -14.95
N LYS A 120 14.28 1.39 -13.63
CA LYS A 120 15.52 0.96 -12.97
C LYS A 120 15.79 -0.54 -13.19
N GLU A 121 14.72 -1.32 -13.34
CA GLU A 121 14.78 -2.78 -13.55
C GLU A 121 14.77 -3.19 -15.02
N TYR A 122 13.97 -2.52 -15.85
CA TYR A 122 13.78 -2.82 -17.27
C TYR A 122 14.70 -1.92 -18.09
N THR A 123 15.80 -2.48 -18.60
CA THR A 123 16.79 -1.70 -19.35
C THR A 123 16.70 -1.93 -20.86
N LYS A 124 16.08 -3.05 -21.30
CA LYS A 124 15.82 -3.30 -22.71
C LYS A 124 14.56 -2.50 -23.11
N PRO A 125 14.61 -1.70 -24.21
CA PRO A 125 13.46 -0.90 -24.64
C PRO A 125 12.19 -1.72 -24.87
N GLU A 126 12.33 -2.91 -25.45
CA GLU A 126 11.22 -3.81 -25.78
C GLU A 126 10.49 -4.31 -24.52
N GLU A 127 11.26 -4.72 -23.47
CA GLU A 127 10.70 -5.14 -22.19
C GLU A 127 10.01 -3.97 -21.49
N LEU A 128 10.59 -2.77 -21.56
CA LEU A 128 10.05 -1.57 -20.97
C LEU A 128 8.73 -1.16 -21.65
N VAL A 129 8.65 -1.23 -22.97
CA VAL A 129 7.42 -0.96 -23.72
C VAL A 129 6.32 -1.94 -23.32
N ALA A 130 6.61 -3.25 -23.28
CA ALA A 130 5.65 -4.26 -22.89
C ALA A 130 5.13 -4.04 -21.44
N ALA A 131 6.01 -3.69 -20.51
CA ALA A 131 5.64 -3.40 -19.14
C ALA A 131 4.79 -2.13 -19.02
N TYR A 132 5.13 -1.06 -19.74
CA TYR A 132 4.32 0.17 -19.78
C TYR A 132 2.97 -0.01 -20.46
N ASP A 133 2.87 -0.90 -21.46
CA ASP A 133 1.57 -1.26 -22.06
C ASP A 133 0.64 -1.91 -21.02
N CYS A 134 1.18 -2.79 -20.17
CA CYS A 134 0.42 -3.37 -19.06
C CYS A 134 -0.04 -2.30 -18.06
N ILE A 135 0.85 -1.39 -17.66
CA ILE A 135 0.51 -0.28 -16.75
C ILE A 135 -0.52 0.65 -17.36
N SER A 136 -0.38 1.00 -18.64
CA SER A 136 -1.32 1.85 -19.35
C SER A 136 -2.73 1.23 -19.38
N LYS A 137 -2.85 -0.06 -19.66
CA LYS A 137 -4.12 -0.79 -19.60
C LYS A 137 -4.70 -0.79 -18.19
N ALA A 138 -3.87 -0.98 -17.17
CA ALA A 138 -4.29 -0.93 -15.77
C ALA A 138 -4.82 0.47 -15.39
N ASP A 139 -4.20 1.55 -15.86
CA ASP A 139 -4.66 2.92 -15.60
C ASP A 139 -6.02 3.21 -16.27
N VAL A 140 -6.26 2.68 -17.47
CA VAL A 140 -7.58 2.74 -18.13
C VAL A 140 -8.65 2.08 -17.26
N TYR A 141 -8.39 0.88 -16.72
CA TYR A 141 -9.33 0.22 -15.81
C TYR A 141 -9.54 1.02 -14.51
N LYS A 142 -8.50 1.62 -13.98
CA LYS A 142 -8.58 2.52 -12.82
C LYS A 142 -9.47 3.73 -13.11
N GLY A 143 -9.34 4.35 -14.29
CA GLY A 143 -10.21 5.42 -14.73
C GLY A 143 -11.69 4.99 -14.83
N ARG A 144 -11.94 3.75 -15.29
CA ARG A 144 -13.29 3.17 -15.34
C ARG A 144 -13.87 2.93 -13.94
N ILE A 145 -13.09 2.43 -12.98
CA ILE A 145 -13.53 2.28 -11.58
C ILE A 145 -13.97 3.64 -11.04
N ARG A 146 -13.15 4.67 -11.21
CA ARG A 146 -13.48 6.03 -10.72
C ARG A 146 -14.76 6.59 -11.34
N ARG A 147 -15.00 6.32 -12.63
CA ARG A 147 -16.17 6.82 -13.37
C ARG A 147 -17.45 6.03 -13.09
N TRP A 148 -17.34 4.68 -13.09
CA TRP A 148 -18.50 3.79 -13.08
C TRP A 148 -18.71 3.04 -11.77
N GLN A 149 -17.77 3.16 -10.82
CA GLN A 149 -17.78 2.47 -9.52
C GLN A 149 -17.81 0.93 -9.65
N HIS A 150 -17.33 0.38 -10.80
CA HIS A 150 -17.23 -1.05 -11.03
C HIS A 150 -15.95 -1.62 -10.43
N TRP A 151 -15.97 -1.93 -9.17
CA TRP A 151 -14.82 -2.43 -8.40
C TRP A 151 -14.25 -3.76 -8.87
N ARG A 152 -14.98 -4.54 -9.68
CA ARG A 152 -14.49 -5.77 -10.33
C ARG A 152 -13.22 -5.56 -11.15
N PHE A 153 -13.03 -4.39 -11.69
CA PHE A 153 -11.82 -4.06 -12.45
C PHE A 153 -10.54 -4.06 -11.61
N LEU A 154 -10.62 -4.05 -10.26
CA LEU A 154 -9.44 -4.19 -9.40
C LEU A 154 -8.68 -5.49 -9.65
N VAL A 155 -9.38 -6.58 -9.97
CA VAL A 155 -8.76 -7.86 -10.31
C VAL A 155 -7.86 -7.73 -11.54
N TYR A 156 -8.34 -7.07 -12.59
CA TYR A 156 -7.56 -6.84 -13.81
C TYR A 156 -6.40 -5.88 -13.58
N ILE A 157 -6.60 -4.83 -12.76
CA ILE A 157 -5.53 -3.92 -12.37
C ILE A 157 -4.43 -4.68 -11.65
N ASN A 158 -4.79 -5.51 -10.65
CA ASN A 158 -3.81 -6.30 -9.93
C ASN A 158 -3.05 -7.25 -10.86
N GLN A 159 -3.75 -7.96 -11.73
CA GLN A 159 -3.12 -8.87 -12.70
C GLN A 159 -2.14 -8.16 -13.64
N LEU A 160 -2.49 -6.98 -14.14
CA LEU A 160 -1.65 -6.21 -15.04
C LEU A 160 -0.43 -5.61 -14.34
N LEU A 161 -0.60 -5.08 -13.12
CA LEU A 161 0.49 -4.49 -12.34
C LEU A 161 1.47 -5.52 -11.79
N THR A 162 1.02 -6.75 -11.59
CA THR A 162 1.82 -7.84 -11.02
C THR A 162 2.33 -8.79 -12.09
N ALA A 163 1.51 -9.74 -12.53
CA ALA A 163 1.89 -10.75 -13.49
C ALA A 163 2.21 -10.16 -14.88
N GLY A 164 1.43 -9.16 -15.35
CA GLY A 164 1.68 -8.50 -16.62
C GLY A 164 3.05 -7.84 -16.66
N VAL A 165 3.39 -7.09 -15.63
CA VAL A 165 4.72 -6.48 -15.48
C VAL A 165 5.79 -7.54 -15.34
N ALA A 166 5.60 -8.57 -14.49
CA ALA A 166 6.59 -9.62 -14.27
C ALA A 166 6.95 -10.41 -15.53
N VAL A 167 5.95 -10.72 -16.38
CA VAL A 167 6.11 -11.49 -17.62
C VAL A 167 6.72 -10.64 -18.76
N ALA A 168 6.54 -9.33 -18.73
CA ALA A 168 7.13 -8.42 -19.73
C ALA A 168 8.68 -8.51 -19.81
N LYS A 169 9.32 -9.06 -18.79
CA LYS A 169 10.77 -9.22 -18.70
C LYS A 169 11.19 -10.64 -19.03
N VAL A 170 11.93 -10.80 -20.11
CA VAL A 170 12.43 -12.11 -20.56
C VAL A 170 13.62 -12.56 -19.70
N GLU A 171 14.57 -11.67 -19.46
CA GLU A 171 15.77 -11.97 -18.68
C GLU A 171 15.79 -11.21 -17.34
N LYS A 172 15.97 -11.94 -16.26
CA LYS A 172 16.06 -11.34 -14.92
C LYS A 172 17.46 -10.88 -14.61
N LYS A 173 17.55 -9.61 -14.24
CA LYS A 173 18.80 -9.05 -13.76
C LYS A 173 19.06 -9.47 -12.32
N ARG A 174 20.18 -10.10 -12.07
CA ARG A 174 20.67 -10.42 -10.71
C ARG A 174 21.21 -9.18 -9.98
N LYS A 175 21.31 -8.03 -10.67
CA LYS A 175 21.84 -6.80 -10.09
C LYS A 175 20.88 -6.29 -8.99
N PHE A 176 21.47 -5.90 -7.87
CA PHE A 176 20.72 -5.21 -6.81
C PHE A 176 20.25 -3.83 -7.33
N VAL A 177 18.97 -3.55 -7.18
CA VAL A 177 18.36 -2.25 -7.48
C VAL A 177 17.70 -1.73 -6.22
N GLN A 178 18.05 -0.53 -5.83
CA GLN A 178 17.43 0.12 -4.69
C GLN A 178 16.09 0.73 -5.12
N TYR A 179 15.00 0.20 -4.58
CA TYR A 179 13.67 0.74 -4.79
C TYR A 179 13.40 1.88 -3.81
N GLU A 180 12.77 2.94 -4.31
CA GLU A 180 12.44 4.12 -3.55
C GLU A 180 11.06 4.68 -3.94
N PRO A 181 10.38 5.41 -3.04
CA PRO A 181 9.11 6.05 -3.35
C PRO A 181 9.33 7.22 -4.33
N THR A 182 8.33 7.50 -5.16
CA THR A 182 8.38 8.65 -6.05
C THR A 182 8.28 9.97 -5.28
N LYS A 183 9.14 10.91 -5.60
CA LYS A 183 9.10 12.29 -5.09
C LYS A 183 8.22 13.22 -5.94
N ARG A 184 7.50 12.67 -6.93
CA ARG A 184 6.73 13.43 -7.93
C ARG A 184 5.65 14.28 -7.27
N LEU A 185 4.87 13.69 -6.35
CA LEU A 185 3.80 14.40 -5.63
C LEU A 185 4.35 15.56 -4.79
N LEU A 186 5.44 15.31 -4.07
CA LEU A 186 6.10 16.35 -3.27
C LEU A 186 6.59 17.50 -4.16
N LYS A 187 7.20 17.21 -5.31
CA LYS A 187 7.65 18.24 -6.27
C LYS A 187 6.48 19.05 -6.81
N ILE A 188 5.35 18.43 -7.13
CA ILE A 188 4.14 19.12 -7.57
C ILE A 188 3.60 20.03 -6.47
N TRP A 189 3.54 19.53 -5.23
CA TRP A 189 3.11 20.33 -4.09
C TRP A 189 4.03 21.55 -3.85
N MET A 190 5.35 21.34 -3.86
CA MET A 190 6.33 22.42 -3.72
C MET A 190 6.20 23.47 -4.84
N ALA A 191 5.98 23.04 -6.08
CA ALA A 191 5.73 23.94 -7.21
C ALA A 191 4.45 24.75 -7.00
N ASN A 192 3.37 24.12 -6.57
CA ASN A 192 2.10 24.78 -6.27
C ASN A 192 2.27 25.84 -5.16
N GLN A 193 3.02 25.52 -4.11
CA GLN A 193 3.31 26.49 -3.03
C GLN A 193 4.14 27.69 -3.55
N LYS A 194 5.16 27.42 -4.36
CA LYS A 194 5.99 28.47 -4.97
C LYS A 194 5.16 29.45 -5.80
N TYR A 195 4.16 28.96 -6.52
CA TYR A 195 3.32 29.78 -7.40
C TYR A 195 1.99 30.22 -6.78
N ALA A 196 1.78 29.98 -5.48
CA ALA A 196 0.52 30.32 -4.80
C ALA A 196 0.17 31.81 -4.90
N LYS A 197 1.16 32.70 -4.70
CA LYS A 197 0.93 34.16 -4.81
C LYS A 197 0.53 34.58 -6.22
N ARG A 198 1.20 34.04 -7.25
CA ARG A 198 0.88 34.30 -8.66
C ARG A 198 -0.53 33.84 -9.00
N LYS A 199 -0.94 32.68 -8.47
CA LYS A 199 -2.30 32.14 -8.65
C LYS A 199 -3.35 33.03 -7.98
N ALA A 200 -3.11 33.49 -6.76
CA ALA A 200 -4.03 34.38 -6.04
C ALA A 200 -4.22 35.74 -6.75
N ILE A 201 -3.14 36.30 -7.33
CA ILE A 201 -3.24 37.51 -8.16
C ILE A 201 -4.11 37.23 -9.40
N ALA A 202 -3.86 36.10 -10.10
CA ALA A 202 -4.62 35.75 -11.29
C ALA A 202 -6.12 35.49 -10.98
N GLU A 203 -6.44 34.96 -9.82
CA GLU A 203 -7.83 34.76 -9.36
C GLU A 203 -8.55 36.11 -9.22
N LYS A 204 -7.94 37.09 -8.55
CA LYS A 204 -8.49 38.45 -8.41
C LYS A 204 -8.68 39.15 -9.76
N ILE A 205 -7.72 39.04 -10.66
CA ILE A 205 -7.83 39.63 -12.00
C ILE A 205 -8.96 38.93 -12.80
N ALA A 206 -9.04 37.59 -12.68
CA ALA A 206 -10.04 36.77 -13.38
C ALA A 206 -11.47 37.16 -12.95
N GLU A 207 -11.70 37.46 -11.66
CA GLU A 207 -12.98 37.97 -11.15
C GLU A 207 -13.37 39.32 -11.80
N VAL A 208 -12.42 40.26 -11.87
CA VAL A 208 -12.68 41.57 -12.45
C VAL A 208 -12.86 41.52 -13.98
N THR A 209 -12.11 40.66 -14.67
CA THR A 209 -12.16 40.53 -16.13
C THR A 209 -13.17 39.53 -16.64
N HIS A 210 -13.94 38.87 -15.74
CA HIS A 210 -14.88 37.79 -16.07
C HIS A 210 -14.26 36.68 -16.93
N SER A 211 -12.98 36.36 -16.68
CA SER A 211 -12.23 35.33 -17.39
C SER A 211 -11.88 34.14 -16.50
N SER A 212 -11.40 33.04 -17.07
CA SER A 212 -10.91 31.92 -16.25
C SER A 212 -9.52 32.21 -15.66
N THR A 213 -9.26 31.74 -14.44
CA THR A 213 -7.94 31.88 -13.77
C THR A 213 -6.82 31.32 -14.66
N LYS A 214 -7.08 30.24 -15.40
CA LYS A 214 -6.12 29.64 -16.32
C LYS A 214 -5.78 30.58 -17.49
N TYR A 215 -6.80 31.18 -18.08
CA TYR A 215 -6.62 32.16 -19.16
C TYR A 215 -5.83 33.39 -18.68
N THR A 216 -6.20 33.91 -17.52
CA THR A 216 -5.52 35.06 -16.90
C THR A 216 -4.05 34.78 -16.63
N LEU A 217 -3.71 33.58 -16.10
CA LEU A 217 -2.31 33.16 -15.85
C LEU A 217 -1.47 33.10 -17.12
N GLN A 218 -2.08 32.64 -18.22
CA GLN A 218 -1.37 32.39 -19.49
C GLN A 218 -1.31 33.63 -20.39
N HIS A 219 -2.35 34.44 -20.44
CA HIS A 219 -2.53 35.48 -21.45
C HIS A 219 -2.59 36.90 -20.90
N THR A 220 -3.04 37.09 -19.66
CA THR A 220 -3.19 38.44 -19.10
C THR A 220 -2.03 38.80 -18.17
N LEU A 221 -1.74 37.95 -17.22
CA LEU A 221 -0.73 38.24 -16.19
C LEU A 221 0.69 38.47 -16.72
N PRO A 222 1.18 37.82 -17.80
CA PRO A 222 2.53 38.08 -18.32
C PRO A 222 2.73 39.50 -18.85
N TYR A 223 1.63 40.18 -19.20
CA TYR A 223 1.68 41.55 -19.77
C TYR A 223 1.33 42.63 -18.75
N MET A 224 1.08 42.28 -17.49
CA MET A 224 0.76 43.18 -16.40
C MET A 224 1.98 43.51 -15.52
N GLN A 225 3.17 43.62 -16.12
CA GLN A 225 4.40 44.05 -15.42
C GLN A 225 4.49 45.53 -15.27
#